data_ed2854867ef4c1795ff1733c751a21cf
#
_entry.id   ed2854867ef4c1795ff1733c751a21cf
#
_cell.length_a   1.000
_cell.length_b   1.000
_cell.length_c   1.000
_cell.angle_alpha   90.00
_cell.angle_beta   90.00
_cell.angle_gamma   90.00
#
_symmetry.space_group_name_H-M   'P 1'
#
loop_
_entity.id
_entity.type
_entity.pdbx_description
1 polymer ?
#
loop_
_entity_poly.entity_id
_entity_poly.type
_entity_poly.pdbx_seq_one_letter_code
_entity_poly.pdbx_strand_id
1 'polypeptide(L)'
;GKHLKPGQRPLWQLIIVWLIFSTILSQVLTPFQTWPENWEISTAAFWNAGVTWINMNLFHILEGARNFALLEIMRPFNSFLQTSPWTLIIAAVSFLAYHLGGLRLSIYCFSLLMFIVLTGYWVPAMSSVYLITISVSVAVLIGYPIGFWLSSRPSLKGTANFVLDTMQTLPTLVYLLPAVMPVSYTHLRAHETMV
;
A
#
# COMPACT_ATOMS: atom_id res chain seq x y z
N GLY A 1 13.70 -46.76 4.66
CA GLY A 1 12.35 -47.01 5.11
C GLY A 1 12.23 -46.65 6.58
N LYS A 2 11.56 -45.52 6.91
CA LYS A 2 11.24 -45.17 8.30
C LYS A 2 10.08 -46.08 8.75
N HIS A 3 10.34 -47.02 9.63
CA HIS A 3 9.34 -47.84 10.29
C HIS A 3 8.50 -46.93 11.21
N LEU A 4 7.27 -46.61 10.80
CA LEU A 4 6.27 -45.95 11.65
C LEU A 4 5.94 -46.88 12.81
N LYS A 5 6.02 -46.39 14.05
CA LYS A 5 5.64 -47.13 15.27
C LYS A 5 4.18 -47.57 15.16
N PRO A 6 3.85 -48.84 15.54
CA PRO A 6 2.47 -49.29 15.54
C PRO A 6 1.67 -48.46 16.59
N GLY A 7 0.77 -47.61 16.11
CA GLY A 7 -0.07 -46.71 16.94
C GLY A 7 -0.19 -45.28 16.42
N GLN A 8 0.70 -44.82 15.58
CA GLN A 8 0.56 -43.53 14.91
C GLN A 8 -0.20 -43.71 13.58
N ARG A 9 -1.52 -43.62 13.64
CA ARG A 9 -2.29 -43.44 12.40
C ARG A 9 -1.82 -42.16 11.76
N PRO A 10 -1.39 -42.17 10.50
CA PRO A 10 -0.85 -40.98 9.87
C PRO A 10 -1.96 -39.91 9.87
N LEU A 11 -1.64 -38.69 10.34
CA LEU A 11 -2.59 -37.57 10.49
C LEU A 11 -3.40 -37.32 9.23
N TRP A 12 -2.84 -37.59 8.05
CA TRP A 12 -3.54 -37.47 6.77
C TRP A 12 -4.76 -38.40 6.64
N GLN A 13 -4.73 -39.60 7.24
CA GLN A 13 -5.90 -40.51 7.23
C GLN A 13 -7.03 -39.96 8.09
N LEU A 14 -6.72 -39.36 9.23
CA LEU A 14 -7.71 -38.70 10.07
C LEU A 14 -8.31 -37.48 9.35
N ILE A 15 -7.50 -36.72 8.65
CA ILE A 15 -7.95 -35.57 7.85
C ILE A 15 -8.89 -36.04 6.72
N ILE A 16 -8.55 -37.10 6.01
CA ILE A 16 -9.40 -37.66 4.94
C ILE A 16 -10.74 -38.15 5.49
N VAL A 17 -10.69 -38.92 6.61
CA VAL A 17 -11.92 -39.39 7.26
C VAL A 17 -12.78 -38.22 7.72
N TRP A 18 -12.18 -37.19 8.27
CA TRP A 18 -12.90 -35.98 8.70
C TRP A 18 -13.50 -35.23 7.52
N LEU A 19 -12.79 -35.11 6.41
CA LEU A 19 -13.29 -34.48 5.19
C LEU A 19 -14.47 -35.24 4.60
N ILE A 20 -14.39 -36.57 4.49
CA ILE A 20 -15.48 -37.42 4.00
C ILE A 20 -16.68 -37.31 4.93
N PHE A 21 -16.46 -37.40 6.24
CA PHE A 21 -17.52 -37.26 7.24
C PHE A 21 -18.21 -35.91 7.17
N SER A 22 -17.45 -34.81 7.09
CA SER A 22 -18.01 -33.45 6.98
C SER A 22 -18.80 -33.25 5.68
N THR A 23 -18.32 -33.85 4.57
CA THR A 23 -19.02 -33.79 3.27
C THR A 23 -20.34 -34.56 3.33
N ILE A 24 -20.37 -35.72 3.93
CA ILE A 24 -21.61 -36.51 4.11
C ILE A 24 -22.57 -35.77 5.05
N LEU A 25 -22.05 -35.22 6.16
CA LEU A 25 -22.85 -34.48 7.12
C LEU A 25 -23.46 -33.22 6.52
N SER A 26 -22.75 -32.56 5.63
CA SER A 26 -23.25 -31.38 4.92
C SER A 26 -24.43 -31.67 4.01
N GLN A 27 -24.60 -32.90 3.52
CA GLN A 27 -25.75 -33.28 2.71
C GLN A 27 -27.04 -33.44 3.52
N VAL A 28 -26.90 -33.68 4.83
CA VAL A 28 -28.06 -33.96 5.71
C VAL A 28 -28.43 -32.75 6.57
N LEU A 29 -27.44 -31.94 6.95
CA LEU A 29 -27.63 -30.81 7.86
C LEU A 29 -27.30 -29.49 7.15
N THR A 30 -28.29 -28.65 6.92
CA THR A 30 -28.16 -27.34 6.26
C THR A 30 -27.13 -26.40 6.92
N PRO A 31 -26.92 -26.39 8.26
CA PRO A 31 -25.87 -25.57 8.89
C PRO A 31 -24.43 -25.93 8.48
N PHE A 32 -24.22 -27.13 7.89
CA PHE A 32 -22.91 -27.55 7.39
C PHE A 32 -22.71 -27.26 5.89
N GLN A 33 -23.78 -26.92 5.17
CA GLN A 33 -23.72 -26.46 3.78
C GLN A 33 -23.51 -24.94 3.69
N THR A 34 -24.31 -24.20 4.46
CA THR A 34 -24.28 -22.75 4.49
C THR A 34 -24.17 -22.28 5.92
N TRP A 35 -23.32 -21.29 6.15
CA TRP A 35 -23.18 -20.66 7.46
C TRP A 35 -24.53 -20.03 7.84
N PRO A 36 -25.11 -20.36 9.01
CA PRO A 36 -26.37 -19.77 9.43
C PRO A 36 -26.23 -18.26 9.67
N GLU A 37 -27.07 -17.44 9.04
CA GLU A 37 -27.02 -15.97 9.19
C GLU A 37 -27.17 -15.50 10.63
N ASN A 38 -27.93 -16.23 11.45
CA ASN A 38 -28.10 -15.92 12.87
C ASN A 38 -26.85 -16.17 13.74
N TRP A 39 -25.82 -16.82 13.18
CA TRP A 39 -24.52 -17.03 13.84
C TRP A 39 -23.50 -15.98 13.42
N GLU A 40 -23.86 -15.10 12.51
CA GLU A 40 -22.97 -14.03 12.08
C GLU A 40 -22.87 -12.96 13.17
N ILE A 41 -21.66 -12.77 13.67
CA ILE A 41 -21.33 -11.62 14.51
C ILE A 41 -20.96 -10.47 13.56
N SER A 42 -21.94 -9.66 13.22
CA SER A 42 -21.70 -8.49 12.37
C SER A 42 -20.85 -7.46 13.12
N THR A 43 -19.58 -7.41 12.77
CA THR A 43 -18.66 -6.34 13.22
C THR A 43 -18.78 -5.09 12.33
N ALA A 44 -19.55 -5.18 11.25
CA ALA A 44 -19.70 -4.10 10.25
C ALA A 44 -20.23 -2.81 10.88
N ALA A 45 -21.19 -2.90 11.80
CA ALA A 45 -21.74 -1.72 12.46
C ALA A 45 -20.69 -0.97 13.28
N PHE A 46 -19.80 -1.67 13.97
CA PHE A 46 -18.71 -1.07 14.74
C PHE A 46 -17.70 -0.36 13.81
N TRP A 47 -17.26 -1.04 12.75
CA TRP A 47 -16.31 -0.47 11.81
C TRP A 47 -16.91 0.69 11.03
N ASN A 48 -18.16 0.58 10.59
CA ASN A 48 -18.88 1.65 9.91
C ASN A 48 -19.04 2.88 10.81
N ALA A 49 -19.37 2.70 12.09
CA ALA A 49 -19.46 3.81 13.03
C ALA A 49 -18.09 4.50 13.21
N GLY A 50 -17.01 3.74 13.32
CA GLY A 50 -15.65 4.29 13.40
C GLY A 50 -15.26 5.09 12.16
N VAL A 51 -15.49 4.54 10.97
CA VAL A 51 -15.22 5.23 9.69
C VAL A 51 -16.09 6.50 9.55
N THR A 52 -17.36 6.42 9.91
CA THR A 52 -18.28 7.57 9.88
C THR A 52 -17.81 8.66 10.84
N TRP A 53 -17.39 8.29 12.05
CA TRP A 53 -16.87 9.25 13.01
C TRP A 53 -15.60 9.95 12.48
N ILE A 54 -14.67 9.20 11.91
CA ILE A 54 -13.46 9.75 11.26
C ILE A 54 -13.85 10.72 10.15
N ASN A 55 -14.75 10.31 9.27
CA ASN A 55 -15.21 11.17 8.18
C ASN A 55 -15.91 12.44 8.65
N MET A 56 -16.73 12.37 9.70
CA MET A 56 -17.42 13.55 10.22
C MET A 56 -16.49 14.52 10.94
N ASN A 57 -15.54 14.02 11.72
CA ASN A 57 -14.73 14.87 12.60
C ASN A 57 -13.38 15.27 12.00
N LEU A 58 -12.80 14.41 11.16
CA LEU A 58 -11.48 14.65 10.57
C LEU A 58 -11.53 15.01 9.07
N PHE A 59 -12.70 14.98 8.45
CA PHE A 59 -12.83 15.23 7.00
C PHE A 59 -12.18 16.54 6.58
N HIS A 60 -12.48 17.65 7.25
CA HIS A 60 -11.92 18.95 6.90
C HIS A 60 -10.39 19.00 7.03
N ILE A 61 -9.85 18.35 8.05
CA ILE A 61 -8.40 18.30 8.28
C ILE A 61 -7.74 17.43 7.20
N LEU A 62 -8.31 16.25 6.92
CA LEU A 62 -7.80 15.34 5.90
C LEU A 62 -7.92 15.94 4.49
N GLU A 63 -9.03 16.58 4.19
CA GLU A 63 -9.24 17.27 2.92
C GLU A 63 -8.30 18.45 2.77
N GLY A 64 -8.11 19.25 3.81
CA GLY A 64 -7.16 20.36 3.82
C GLY A 64 -5.74 19.88 3.59
N ALA A 65 -5.31 18.85 4.31
CA ALA A 65 -3.98 18.24 4.15
C ALA A 65 -3.78 17.64 2.75
N ARG A 66 -4.80 16.95 2.23
CA ARG A 66 -4.80 16.39 0.87
C ARG A 66 -4.70 17.51 -0.18
N ASN A 67 -5.53 18.53 -0.06
CA ASN A 67 -5.55 19.64 -1.03
C ASN A 67 -4.23 20.41 -0.99
N PHE A 68 -3.68 20.68 0.19
CA PHE A 68 -2.35 21.24 0.33
C PHE A 68 -1.29 20.39 -0.37
N ALA A 69 -1.24 19.08 -0.09
CA ALA A 69 -0.28 18.19 -0.71
C ALA A 69 -0.42 18.16 -2.25
N LEU A 70 -1.67 18.08 -2.75
CA LEU A 70 -1.93 17.99 -4.18
C LEU A 70 -1.65 19.32 -4.91
N LEU A 71 -2.14 20.44 -4.37
CA LEU A 71 -2.12 21.72 -5.09
C LEU A 71 -0.80 22.47 -4.89
N GLU A 72 -0.27 22.47 -3.66
CA GLU A 72 0.91 23.26 -3.32
C GLU A 72 2.23 22.49 -3.47
N ILE A 73 2.21 21.16 -3.46
CA ILE A 73 3.42 20.35 -3.56
C ILE A 73 3.45 19.54 -4.85
N MET A 74 2.44 18.70 -5.07
CA MET A 74 2.48 17.73 -6.17
C MET A 74 2.31 18.40 -7.54
N ARG A 75 1.36 19.30 -7.70
CA ARG A 75 1.13 20.00 -8.98
C ARG A 75 2.32 20.84 -9.44
N PRO A 76 2.87 21.74 -8.61
CA PRO A 76 4.03 22.55 -9.03
C PRO A 76 5.22 21.69 -9.40
N PHE A 77 5.50 20.65 -8.62
CA PHE A 77 6.64 19.77 -8.87
C PHE A 77 6.45 18.93 -10.16
N ASN A 78 5.25 18.40 -10.38
CA ASN A 78 4.92 17.71 -11.62
C ASN A 78 5.03 18.65 -12.84
N SER A 79 4.47 19.86 -12.73
CA SER A 79 4.54 20.88 -13.78
C SER A 79 5.99 21.25 -14.08
N PHE A 80 6.81 21.46 -13.06
CA PHE A 80 8.23 21.73 -13.22
C PHE A 80 8.95 20.63 -14.01
N LEU A 81 8.74 19.35 -13.65
CA LEU A 81 9.38 18.24 -14.36
C LEU A 81 8.89 18.08 -15.80
N GLN A 82 7.59 18.30 -16.05
CA GLN A 82 7.03 18.17 -17.40
C GLN A 82 7.38 19.34 -18.30
N THR A 83 7.53 20.56 -17.76
CA THR A 83 7.90 21.74 -18.52
C THR A 83 9.41 21.85 -18.75
N SER A 84 10.21 21.14 -17.93
CA SER A 84 11.67 21.13 -18.08
C SER A 84 12.08 20.48 -19.40
N PRO A 85 13.03 21.08 -20.13
CA PRO A 85 13.54 20.48 -21.37
C PRO A 85 14.11 19.09 -21.09
N TRP A 86 13.66 18.09 -21.82
CA TRP A 86 14.14 16.70 -21.66
C TRP A 86 15.66 16.57 -21.78
N THR A 87 16.27 17.41 -22.64
CA THR A 87 17.72 17.46 -22.82
C THR A 87 18.46 17.89 -21.57
N LEU A 88 17.89 18.83 -20.80
CA LEU A 88 18.47 19.29 -19.55
C LEU A 88 18.43 18.17 -18.49
N ILE A 89 17.33 17.47 -18.38
CA ILE A 89 17.18 16.35 -17.43
C ILE A 89 18.15 15.23 -17.78
N ILE A 90 18.24 14.84 -19.05
CA ILE A 90 19.20 13.82 -19.50
C ILE A 90 20.63 14.25 -19.20
N ALA A 91 20.98 15.49 -19.53
CA ALA A 91 22.33 16.00 -19.26
C ALA A 91 22.65 16.00 -17.75
N ALA A 92 21.72 16.47 -16.92
CA ALA A 92 21.90 16.50 -15.46
C ALA A 92 22.07 15.11 -14.86
N VAL A 93 21.22 14.16 -15.24
CA VAL A 93 21.30 12.78 -14.74
C VAL A 93 22.57 12.08 -15.23
N SER A 94 22.94 12.27 -16.49
CA SER A 94 24.16 11.68 -17.06
C SER A 94 25.42 12.27 -16.41
N PHE A 95 25.41 13.57 -16.13
CA PHE A 95 26.50 14.25 -15.43
C PHE A 95 26.63 13.74 -14.00
N LEU A 96 25.51 13.61 -13.27
CA LEU A 96 25.53 13.05 -11.92
C LEU A 96 26.02 11.59 -11.92
N ALA A 97 25.56 10.79 -12.86
CA ALA A 97 26.00 9.41 -13.03
C ALA A 97 27.51 9.33 -13.33
N TYR A 98 28.03 10.27 -14.10
CA TYR A 98 29.48 10.35 -14.35
C TYR A 98 30.27 10.58 -13.05
N HIS A 99 29.80 11.48 -12.19
CA HIS A 99 30.46 11.76 -10.92
C HIS A 99 30.38 10.60 -9.92
N LEU A 100 29.28 9.83 -9.94
CA LEU A 100 29.06 8.73 -9.00
C LEU A 100 29.74 7.42 -9.43
N GLY A 101 29.77 7.12 -10.74
CA GLY A 101 30.22 5.82 -11.23
C GLY A 101 31.05 5.89 -12.53
N GLY A 102 31.48 7.10 -12.92
CA GLY A 102 32.31 7.32 -14.09
C GLY A 102 31.57 7.16 -15.44
N LEU A 103 32.38 7.10 -16.50
CA LEU A 103 31.88 7.14 -17.87
C LEU A 103 30.91 6.00 -18.21
N ARG A 104 31.15 4.79 -17.69
CA ARG A 104 30.28 3.63 -17.96
C ARG A 104 28.87 3.86 -17.46
N LEU A 105 28.72 4.30 -16.20
CA LEU A 105 27.41 4.56 -15.61
C LEU A 105 26.69 5.71 -16.34
N SER A 106 27.44 6.76 -16.71
CA SER A 106 26.89 7.87 -17.48
C SER A 106 26.31 7.43 -18.82
N ILE A 107 27.02 6.58 -19.57
CA ILE A 107 26.55 6.05 -20.86
C ILE A 107 25.30 5.20 -20.68
N TYR A 108 25.23 4.35 -19.63
CA TYR A 108 24.02 3.55 -19.36
C TYR A 108 22.82 4.45 -19.03
N CYS A 109 22.98 5.43 -18.17
CA CYS A 109 21.91 6.37 -17.83
C CYS A 109 21.44 7.16 -19.04
N PHE A 110 22.38 7.69 -19.82
CA PHE A 110 22.08 8.43 -21.06
C PHE A 110 21.29 7.55 -22.05
N SER A 111 21.73 6.31 -22.29
CA SER A 111 21.09 5.40 -23.25
C SER A 111 19.68 5.01 -22.80
N LEU A 112 19.47 4.74 -21.50
CA LEU A 112 18.16 4.40 -20.95
C LEU A 112 17.19 5.57 -21.03
N LEU A 113 17.64 6.80 -20.68
CA LEU A 113 16.81 7.99 -20.77
C LEU A 113 16.47 8.34 -22.21
N MET A 114 17.45 8.20 -23.13
CA MET A 114 17.22 8.40 -24.56
C MET A 114 16.21 7.37 -25.10
N PHE A 115 16.28 6.12 -24.65
CA PHE A 115 15.29 5.11 -25.00
C PHE A 115 13.88 5.52 -24.56
N ILE A 116 13.71 6.06 -23.34
CA ILE A 116 12.42 6.56 -22.84
C ILE A 116 11.88 7.69 -23.71
N VAL A 117 12.75 8.61 -24.14
CA VAL A 117 12.37 9.72 -25.04
C VAL A 117 11.94 9.18 -26.40
N LEU A 118 12.75 8.29 -27.00
CA LEU A 118 12.49 7.73 -28.33
C LEU A 118 11.22 6.87 -28.38
N THR A 119 10.87 6.22 -27.30
CA THR A 119 9.62 5.42 -27.19
C THR A 119 8.37 6.26 -26.87
N GLY A 120 8.51 7.57 -26.64
CA GLY A 120 7.40 8.46 -26.33
C GLY A 120 6.87 8.39 -24.90
N TYR A 121 7.55 7.63 -24.02
CA TYR A 121 7.14 7.47 -22.61
C TYR A 121 7.70 8.55 -21.68
N TRP A 122 8.14 9.68 -22.20
CA TRP A 122 8.74 10.76 -21.40
C TRP A 122 7.79 11.32 -20.34
N VAL A 123 6.56 11.69 -20.73
CA VAL A 123 5.56 12.26 -19.80
C VAL A 123 5.17 11.27 -18.70
N PRO A 124 4.81 10.01 -19.00
CA PRO A 124 4.58 8.99 -17.96
C PRO A 124 5.79 8.77 -17.04
N ALA A 125 7.01 8.78 -17.60
CA ALA A 125 8.24 8.62 -16.81
C ALA A 125 8.42 9.78 -15.82
N MET A 126 8.26 11.03 -16.26
CA MET A 126 8.32 12.20 -15.38
C MET A 126 7.22 12.18 -14.33
N SER A 127 6.03 11.70 -14.66
CA SER A 127 4.94 11.48 -13.70
C SER A 127 5.30 10.44 -12.64
N SER A 128 5.99 9.38 -12.99
CA SER A 128 6.50 8.40 -12.02
C SER A 128 7.61 8.98 -11.14
N VAL A 129 8.52 9.73 -11.72
CA VAL A 129 9.63 10.37 -10.98
C VAL A 129 9.12 11.32 -9.90
N TYR A 130 8.13 12.19 -10.24
CA TYR A 130 7.62 13.11 -9.23
C TYR A 130 6.88 12.38 -8.10
N LEU A 131 6.09 11.34 -8.40
CA LEU A 131 5.39 10.55 -7.38
C LEU A 131 6.38 9.87 -6.43
N ILE A 132 7.40 9.21 -6.99
CA ILE A 132 8.43 8.54 -6.19
C ILE A 132 9.19 9.55 -5.34
N THR A 133 9.60 10.67 -5.92
CA THR A 133 10.38 11.70 -5.20
C THR A 133 9.60 12.27 -4.02
N ILE A 134 8.33 12.60 -4.22
CA ILE A 134 7.48 13.11 -3.13
C ILE A 134 7.26 12.03 -2.07
N SER A 135 6.92 10.81 -2.47
CA SER A 135 6.69 9.71 -1.54
C SER A 135 7.91 9.40 -0.68
N VAL A 136 9.09 9.35 -1.30
CA VAL A 136 10.35 9.13 -0.58
C VAL A 136 10.67 10.31 0.33
N SER A 137 10.48 11.54 -0.13
CA SER A 137 10.71 12.74 0.68
C SER A 137 9.82 12.76 1.92
N VAL A 138 8.54 12.48 1.78
CA VAL A 138 7.59 12.40 2.90
C VAL A 138 7.99 11.25 3.85
N ALA A 139 8.32 10.09 3.32
CA ALA A 139 8.75 8.94 4.13
C ALA A 139 10.00 9.25 4.94
N VAL A 140 10.99 9.92 4.34
CA VAL A 140 12.22 10.32 5.03
C VAL A 140 11.96 11.42 6.07
N LEU A 141 11.18 12.45 5.72
CA LEU A 141 10.84 13.55 6.62
C LEU A 141 10.10 13.09 7.87
N ILE A 142 9.27 12.09 7.77
CA ILE A 142 8.50 11.51 8.88
C ILE A 142 9.31 10.40 9.57
N GLY A 143 9.83 9.47 8.78
CA GLY A 143 10.49 8.26 9.27
C GLY A 143 11.81 8.55 10.00
N TYR A 144 12.63 9.49 9.49
CA TYR A 144 13.91 9.81 10.10
C TYR A 144 13.77 10.40 11.53
N PRO A 145 12.94 11.42 11.78
CA PRO A 145 12.77 11.94 13.14
C PRO A 145 12.17 10.91 14.10
N ILE A 146 11.19 10.12 13.64
CA ILE A 146 10.58 9.06 14.45
C ILE A 146 11.59 7.98 14.77
N GLY A 147 12.38 7.51 13.79
CA GLY A 147 13.41 6.51 13.98
C GLY A 147 14.51 6.99 14.94
N PHE A 148 14.94 8.24 14.78
CA PHE A 148 15.93 8.86 15.69
C PHE A 148 15.39 8.95 17.13
N TRP A 149 14.14 9.40 17.29
CA TRP A 149 13.51 9.49 18.61
C TRP A 149 13.33 8.11 19.27
N LEU A 150 12.91 7.09 18.51
CA LEU A 150 12.78 5.71 18.99
C LEU A 150 14.15 5.09 19.36
N SER A 151 15.19 5.40 18.61
CA SER A 151 16.55 4.89 18.90
C SER A 151 17.05 5.32 20.27
N SER A 152 16.63 6.50 20.73
CA SER A 152 16.98 7.06 22.04
C SER A 152 16.16 6.46 23.19
N ARG A 153 15.20 5.58 22.93
CA ARG A 153 14.30 5.00 23.94
C ARG A 153 14.27 3.46 23.88
N PRO A 154 15.20 2.76 24.54
CA PRO A 154 15.28 1.30 24.50
C PRO A 154 13.99 0.58 24.91
N SER A 155 13.20 1.16 25.82
CA SER A 155 11.94 0.60 26.30
C SER A 155 10.85 0.52 25.22
N LEU A 156 10.88 1.40 24.21
CA LEU A 156 9.91 1.43 23.12
C LEU A 156 10.33 0.57 21.92
N LYS A 157 11.56 0.10 21.90
CA LYS A 157 12.15 -0.61 20.74
C LYS A 157 11.38 -1.90 20.41
N GLY A 158 10.97 -2.66 21.44
CA GLY A 158 10.19 -3.88 21.23
C GLY A 158 8.81 -3.62 20.61
N THR A 159 8.10 -2.62 21.14
CA THR A 159 6.80 -2.21 20.62
C THR A 159 6.89 -1.65 19.20
N ALA A 160 7.92 -0.82 18.94
CA ALA A 160 8.15 -0.26 17.62
C ALA A 160 8.44 -1.35 16.58
N ASN A 161 9.29 -2.33 16.90
CA ASN A 161 9.56 -3.46 16.01
C ASN A 161 8.29 -4.27 15.75
N PHE A 162 7.51 -4.58 16.78
CA PHE A 162 6.23 -5.29 16.60
C PHE A 162 5.27 -4.56 15.66
N VAL A 163 5.14 -3.23 15.79
CA VAL A 163 4.29 -2.42 14.89
C VAL A 163 4.83 -2.45 13.47
N LEU A 164 6.14 -2.26 13.29
CA LEU A 164 6.77 -2.28 11.96
C LEU A 164 6.64 -3.65 11.29
N ASP A 165 6.87 -4.73 12.02
CA ASP A 165 6.72 -6.10 11.50
C ASP A 165 5.27 -6.37 11.10
N THR A 166 4.29 -5.93 11.92
CA THR A 166 2.88 -6.03 11.59
C THR A 166 2.53 -5.24 10.34
N MET A 167 3.03 -4.02 10.20
CA MET A 167 2.82 -3.20 9.02
C MET A 167 3.42 -3.80 7.75
N GLN A 168 4.56 -4.47 7.83
CA GLN A 168 5.19 -5.14 6.68
C GLN A 168 4.43 -6.40 6.24
N THR A 169 3.78 -7.11 7.17
CA THR A 169 3.02 -8.33 6.86
C THR A 169 1.63 -8.06 6.29
N LEU A 170 1.07 -6.88 6.52
CA LEU A 170 -0.24 -6.51 5.98
C LEU A 170 -0.14 -6.18 4.48
N PRO A 171 -1.05 -6.69 3.64
CA PRO A 171 -1.13 -6.30 2.24
C PRO A 171 -1.29 -4.79 2.08
N THR A 172 -0.55 -4.19 1.15
CA THR A 172 -0.59 -2.73 0.90
C THR A 172 -2.00 -2.19 0.63
N LEU A 173 -2.89 -3.01 0.06
CA LEU A 173 -4.29 -2.66 -0.18
C LEU A 173 -5.08 -2.38 1.10
N VAL A 174 -4.70 -2.99 2.23
CA VAL A 174 -5.37 -2.76 3.52
C VAL A 174 -5.18 -1.32 4.01
N TYR A 175 -4.02 -0.71 3.73
CA TYR A 175 -3.79 0.70 4.05
C TYR A 175 -4.44 1.66 3.05
N LEU A 176 -4.61 1.18 1.80
CA LEU A 176 -5.19 2.00 0.74
C LEU A 176 -6.69 2.21 0.94
N LEU A 177 -7.41 1.19 1.45
CA LEU A 177 -8.86 1.25 1.65
C LEU A 177 -9.31 2.47 2.49
N PRO A 178 -8.77 2.73 3.69
CA PRO A 178 -9.15 3.91 4.47
C PRO A 178 -8.76 5.23 3.80
N ALA A 179 -7.69 5.23 2.99
CA ALA A 179 -7.24 6.44 2.28
C ALA A 179 -8.12 6.78 1.07
N VAL A 180 -8.74 5.78 0.43
CA VAL A 180 -9.57 5.94 -0.78
C VAL A 180 -11.05 6.13 -0.44
N MET A 181 -11.52 5.58 0.69
CA MET A 181 -12.93 5.68 1.11
C MET A 181 -13.48 7.11 1.15
N PRO A 182 -12.79 8.14 1.67
CA PRO A 182 -13.29 9.52 1.65
C PRO A 182 -13.56 10.06 0.25
N VAL A 183 -12.82 9.57 -0.75
CA VAL A 183 -12.96 10.01 -2.16
C VAL A 183 -14.22 9.44 -2.80
N SER A 184 -14.60 8.20 -2.45
CA SER A 184 -15.79 7.53 -3.00
C SER A 184 -17.11 8.15 -2.50
N TYR A 185 -17.15 8.58 -1.23
CA TYR A 185 -18.35 9.17 -0.65
C TYR A 185 -18.73 10.52 -1.24
N THR A 186 -17.77 11.32 -1.69
CA THR A 186 -18.05 12.61 -2.33
C THR A 186 -18.69 12.46 -3.69
N HIS A 187 -18.35 11.43 -4.46
CA HIS A 187 -18.96 11.15 -5.77
C HIS A 187 -20.40 10.60 -5.64
N LEU A 188 -20.67 9.77 -4.64
CA LEU A 188 -22.02 9.22 -4.44
C LEU A 188 -23.00 10.29 -3.96
N ARG A 189 -22.57 11.19 -3.05
CA ARG A 189 -23.41 12.28 -2.53
C ARG A 189 -23.72 13.34 -3.59
N ALA A 190 -22.79 13.60 -4.51
CA ALA A 190 -23.04 14.50 -5.63
C ALA A 190 -24.10 13.96 -6.61
N HIS A 191 -24.25 12.64 -6.70
CA HIS A 191 -25.26 12.01 -7.55
C HIS A 191 -26.66 12.02 -6.91
N GLU A 192 -26.76 11.91 -5.58
CA GLU A 192 -28.04 11.96 -4.86
C GLU A 192 -28.66 13.36 -4.76
N THR A 193 -27.86 14.42 -4.90
CA THR A 193 -28.34 15.80 -4.87
C THR A 193 -28.77 16.34 -6.24
N MET A 194 -28.64 15.54 -7.31
CA MET A 194 -29.08 15.90 -8.66
C MET A 194 -30.33 15.17 -9.13
N VAL A 195 -31.06 14.48 -8.25
CA VAL A 195 -32.42 13.92 -8.48
C VAL A 195 -33.42 14.66 -7.58
#